data_adc98f1b2fbad4a6196a51168ee5cf7a
#
_entry.id   adc98f1b2fbad4a6196a51168ee5cf7a
#
_cell.length_a   1.000
_cell.length_b   1.000
_cell.length_c   1.000
_cell.angle_alpha   90.00
_cell.angle_beta   90.00
_cell.angle_gamma   90.00
#
_symmetry.space_group_name_H-M   'P 1'
#
loop_
_entity.id
_entity.type
_entity.pdbx_description
1 polymer ?
#
loop_
_entity_poly.entity_id
_entity_poly.type
_entity_poly.pdbx_seq_one_letter_code
_entity_poly.pdbx_strand_id
1 'polypeptide(L)'
;MPGGTWKAVYDNDLIAVYGLVVVPALFLLWLLAFSRPARDGAGRFVRAWALVFTLETIADPLVTGLGVRWLGLGQAYDLVLIPFVLLGDFRVFLLVAFLRAPERGIRPALGEAAAWTLVVPVVAWAATAALQGTWRVVPSATLWLVYETTFTILALGLRRWLVPAHRYLRAVLAYVATYYALWAAADALILAGLDVGWALRLVPNQLYYGFWVPFAYVGFFSRRYASTRTSTHASR
;
A
#
# COMPACT_ATOMS: atom_id res chain seq x y z
N MET A 1 18.39 -19.15 -13.09
CA MET A 1 17.66 -19.39 -14.37
C MET A 1 17.97 -18.18 -15.24
N PRO A 2 18.20 -18.33 -16.57
CA PRO A 2 18.23 -17.18 -17.45
C PRO A 2 16.88 -16.46 -17.28
N GLY A 3 16.91 -15.13 -17.15
CA GLY A 3 15.70 -14.34 -16.90
C GLY A 3 14.70 -14.54 -18.03
N GLY A 4 13.46 -14.92 -17.68
CA GLY A 4 12.40 -15.08 -18.66
C GLY A 4 11.99 -13.73 -19.25
N THR A 5 11.16 -13.75 -20.28
CA THR A 5 10.66 -12.54 -20.96
C THR A 5 9.94 -11.59 -20.00
N TRP A 6 9.11 -12.10 -19.10
CA TRP A 6 8.36 -11.29 -18.15
C TRP A 6 9.21 -10.68 -17.06
N LYS A 7 10.27 -11.40 -16.62
CA LYS A 7 11.25 -10.82 -15.70
C LYS A 7 11.97 -9.63 -16.33
N ALA A 8 12.40 -9.73 -17.58
CA ALA A 8 13.05 -8.63 -18.29
C ALA A 8 12.12 -7.41 -18.47
N VAL A 9 10.83 -7.64 -18.73
CA VAL A 9 9.81 -6.60 -18.77
C VAL A 9 9.62 -5.96 -17.39
N TYR A 10 9.53 -6.76 -16.32
CA TYR A 10 9.37 -6.30 -14.96
C TYR A 10 10.55 -5.45 -14.48
N ASP A 11 11.78 -5.83 -14.82
CA ASP A 11 13.01 -5.12 -14.44
C ASP A 11 13.27 -3.84 -15.28
N ASN A 12 12.46 -3.56 -16.30
CA ASN A 12 12.63 -2.40 -17.16
C ASN A 12 12.22 -1.11 -16.44
N ASP A 13 13.09 -0.12 -16.42
CA ASP A 13 12.87 1.16 -15.71
C ASP A 13 11.61 1.91 -16.16
N LEU A 14 11.22 1.80 -17.45
CA LEU A 14 9.99 2.41 -17.92
C LEU A 14 8.77 1.85 -17.20
N ILE A 15 8.83 0.61 -16.75
CA ILE A 15 7.73 -0.08 -16.05
C ILE A 15 7.95 -0.02 -14.53
N ALA A 16 9.15 -0.40 -14.07
CA ALA A 16 9.46 -0.54 -12.66
C ALA A 16 9.58 0.79 -11.91
N VAL A 17 9.86 1.90 -12.62
CA VAL A 17 10.02 3.22 -12.01
C VAL A 17 9.03 4.21 -12.62
N TYR A 18 9.21 4.56 -13.88
CA TYR A 18 8.40 5.63 -14.50
C TYR A 18 6.92 5.27 -14.61
N GLY A 19 6.60 4.02 -14.93
CA GLY A 19 5.21 3.53 -14.98
C GLY A 19 4.49 3.58 -13.64
N LEU A 20 5.22 3.52 -12.52
CA LEU A 20 4.66 3.63 -11.18
C LEU A 20 4.45 5.08 -10.73
N VAL A 21 5.22 6.02 -11.28
CA VAL A 21 5.18 7.44 -10.89
C VAL A 21 4.09 8.22 -11.64
N VAL A 22 3.74 7.84 -12.87
CA VAL A 22 2.85 8.64 -13.73
C VAL A 22 1.48 8.90 -13.10
N VAL A 23 0.80 7.84 -12.64
CA VAL A 23 -0.55 7.98 -12.07
C VAL A 23 -0.56 8.80 -10.78
N PRO A 24 0.32 8.54 -9.78
CA PRO A 24 0.35 9.38 -8.59
C PRO A 24 0.79 10.82 -8.88
N ALA A 25 1.67 11.08 -9.85
CA ALA A 25 2.03 12.44 -10.25
C ALA A 25 0.84 13.21 -10.83
N LEU A 26 0.07 12.59 -11.73
CA LEU A 26 -1.16 13.17 -12.26
C LEU A 26 -2.20 13.39 -11.16
N PHE A 27 -2.33 12.46 -10.22
CA PHE A 27 -3.22 12.61 -9.08
C PHE A 27 -2.78 13.74 -8.15
N LEU A 28 -1.48 13.90 -7.90
CA LEU A 28 -0.94 15.01 -7.12
C LEU A 28 -1.28 16.37 -7.77
N LEU A 29 -1.05 16.50 -9.07
CA LEU A 29 -1.39 17.72 -9.82
C LEU A 29 -2.88 18.01 -9.72
N TRP A 30 -3.73 16.99 -9.86
CA TRP A 30 -5.17 17.13 -9.69
C TRP A 30 -5.55 17.53 -8.26
N LEU A 31 -4.94 16.94 -7.23
CA LEU A 31 -5.17 17.32 -5.83
C LEU A 31 -4.83 18.78 -5.56
N LEU A 32 -3.71 19.25 -6.10
CA LEU A 32 -3.24 20.63 -5.91
C LEU A 32 -4.13 21.64 -6.65
N ALA A 33 -4.52 21.32 -7.89
CA ALA A 33 -5.25 22.25 -8.74
C ALA A 33 -6.76 22.30 -8.45
N PHE A 34 -7.38 21.15 -8.15
CA PHE A 34 -8.84 21.02 -8.16
C PHE A 34 -9.46 20.58 -6.82
N SER A 35 -8.67 20.02 -5.88
CA SER A 35 -9.26 19.58 -4.62
C SER A 35 -9.53 20.78 -3.70
N ARG A 36 -10.81 20.97 -3.35
CA ARG A 36 -11.20 22.02 -2.42
C ARG A 36 -10.86 21.65 -0.98
N PRO A 37 -10.47 22.63 -0.13
CA PRO A 37 -10.28 22.38 1.29
C PRO A 37 -11.55 21.84 1.93
N ALA A 38 -11.43 20.72 2.65
CA ALA A 38 -12.55 20.17 3.40
C ALA A 38 -12.81 21.03 4.65
N ARG A 39 -14.08 21.26 4.97
CA ARG A 39 -14.46 22.08 6.12
C ARG A 39 -14.35 21.36 7.47
N ASP A 40 -14.55 20.05 7.47
CA ASP A 40 -14.53 19.21 8.67
C ASP A 40 -13.17 18.54 8.92
N GLY A 41 -12.94 18.09 10.15
CA GLY A 41 -11.67 17.52 10.59
C GLY A 41 -11.25 16.26 9.83
N ALA A 42 -12.20 15.35 9.58
CA ALA A 42 -11.89 14.10 8.87
C ALA A 42 -11.56 14.35 7.39
N GLY A 43 -12.26 15.27 6.73
CA GLY A 43 -11.93 15.65 5.35
C GLY A 43 -10.58 16.35 5.23
N ARG A 44 -10.23 17.24 6.20
CA ARG A 44 -8.89 17.86 6.25
C ARG A 44 -7.80 16.81 6.44
N PHE A 45 -8.02 15.84 7.33
CA PHE A 45 -7.10 14.73 7.53
C PHE A 45 -6.90 13.92 6.25
N VAL A 46 -8.00 13.45 5.60
CA VAL A 46 -7.90 12.63 4.38
C VAL A 46 -7.19 13.38 3.25
N ARG A 47 -7.43 14.69 3.12
CA ARG A 47 -6.71 15.51 2.13
C ARG A 47 -5.22 15.61 2.44
N ALA A 48 -4.83 15.89 3.68
CA ALA A 48 -3.44 15.96 4.10
C ALA A 48 -2.74 14.60 3.95
N TRP A 49 -3.41 13.53 4.37
CA TRP A 49 -2.98 12.14 4.20
C TRP A 49 -2.73 11.82 2.71
N ALA A 50 -3.69 12.17 1.83
CA ALA A 50 -3.54 11.93 0.40
C ALA A 50 -2.36 12.70 -0.20
N LEU A 51 -2.13 13.97 0.18
CA LEU A 51 -0.98 14.74 -0.27
C LEU A 51 0.35 14.11 0.16
N VAL A 52 0.49 13.77 1.44
CA VAL A 52 1.72 13.20 2.00
C VAL A 52 2.04 11.86 1.35
N PHE A 53 1.05 10.96 1.28
CA PHE A 53 1.28 9.61 0.76
C PHE A 53 1.26 9.52 -0.77
N THR A 54 0.75 10.50 -1.48
CA THR A 54 1.01 10.60 -2.93
C THR A 54 2.47 11.01 -3.19
N LEU A 55 3.01 11.95 -2.41
CA LEU A 55 4.44 12.32 -2.51
C LEU A 55 5.35 11.14 -2.14
N GLU A 56 5.03 10.41 -1.08
CA GLU A 56 5.74 9.18 -0.70
C GLU A 56 5.72 8.15 -1.83
N THR A 57 4.54 7.89 -2.41
CA THR A 57 4.36 6.95 -3.51
C THR A 57 5.15 7.33 -4.77
N ILE A 58 5.36 8.63 -5.02
CA ILE A 58 6.23 9.11 -6.11
C ILE A 58 7.70 8.93 -5.74
N ALA A 59 8.06 9.25 -4.49
CA ALA A 59 9.44 9.20 -4.02
C ALA A 59 9.98 7.77 -3.95
N ASP A 60 9.16 6.81 -3.55
CA ASP A 60 9.57 5.40 -3.37
C ASP A 60 10.24 4.83 -4.63
N PRO A 61 9.59 4.67 -5.80
CA PRO A 61 10.24 4.08 -6.97
C PRO A 61 11.39 4.93 -7.52
N LEU A 62 11.36 6.26 -7.32
CA LEU A 62 12.48 7.13 -7.70
C LEU A 62 13.70 6.91 -6.81
N VAL A 63 13.52 6.80 -5.52
CA VAL A 63 14.61 6.63 -4.55
C VAL A 63 15.11 5.19 -4.53
N THR A 64 14.21 4.21 -4.40
CA THR A 64 14.56 2.79 -4.31
C THR A 64 14.99 2.21 -5.68
N GLY A 65 14.46 2.71 -6.78
CA GLY A 65 14.84 2.31 -8.14
C GLY A 65 16.06 3.05 -8.67
N LEU A 66 15.96 4.36 -8.88
CA LEU A 66 17.02 5.15 -9.52
C LEU A 66 18.07 5.63 -8.50
N GLY A 67 17.63 6.16 -7.35
CA GLY A 67 18.51 6.79 -6.37
C GLY A 67 19.55 5.82 -5.81
N VAL A 68 19.13 4.61 -5.47
CA VAL A 68 20.02 3.55 -4.96
C VAL A 68 21.11 3.19 -5.97
N ARG A 69 20.76 3.13 -7.26
CA ARG A 69 21.73 2.83 -8.33
C ARG A 69 22.70 3.99 -8.55
N TRP A 70 22.20 5.23 -8.55
CA TRP A 70 23.05 6.41 -8.71
C TRP A 70 24.01 6.64 -7.55
N LEU A 71 23.56 6.31 -6.32
CA LEU A 71 24.38 6.46 -5.12
C LEU A 71 25.29 5.26 -4.87
N GLY A 72 25.15 4.16 -5.64
CA GLY A 72 25.97 2.95 -5.50
C GLY A 72 25.82 2.28 -4.12
N LEU A 73 24.64 2.34 -3.52
CA LEU A 73 24.43 1.94 -2.11
C LEU A 73 24.67 0.44 -1.82
N GLY A 74 24.70 -0.42 -2.85
CA GLY A 74 25.03 -1.84 -2.71
C GLY A 74 24.29 -2.51 -1.54
N GLN A 75 25.02 -2.95 -0.51
CA GLN A 75 24.45 -3.60 0.68
C GLN A 75 23.59 -2.66 1.56
N ALA A 76 23.72 -1.33 1.43
CA ALA A 76 22.88 -0.38 2.14
C ALA A 76 21.49 -0.20 1.49
N TYR A 77 21.19 -0.93 0.42
CA TYR A 77 19.89 -0.90 -0.25
C TYR A 77 18.72 -1.12 0.71
N ASP A 78 18.82 -2.10 1.60
CA ASP A 78 17.77 -2.44 2.56
C ASP A 78 17.47 -1.30 3.54
N LEU A 79 18.49 -0.49 3.90
CA LEU A 79 18.32 0.67 4.78
C LEU A 79 17.44 1.76 4.14
N VAL A 80 17.40 1.79 2.81
CA VAL A 80 16.53 2.71 2.04
C VAL A 80 15.18 2.07 1.77
N LEU A 81 15.14 0.80 1.38
CA LEU A 81 13.93 0.09 1.01
C LEU A 81 12.96 -0.08 2.20
N ILE A 82 13.47 -0.54 3.36
CA ILE A 82 12.63 -0.85 4.53
C ILE A 82 11.77 0.33 4.99
N PRO A 83 12.29 1.58 5.13
CA PRO A 83 11.45 2.73 5.45
C PRO A 83 10.28 2.95 4.49
N PHE A 84 10.48 2.80 3.17
CA PHE A 84 9.39 2.96 2.19
C PHE A 84 8.35 1.86 2.30
N VAL A 85 8.76 0.60 2.47
CA VAL A 85 7.83 -0.52 2.71
C VAL A 85 6.98 -0.24 3.96
N LEU A 86 7.62 0.15 5.07
CA LEU A 86 6.92 0.45 6.31
C LEU A 86 6.00 1.68 6.19
N LEU A 87 6.40 2.73 5.47
CA LEU A 87 5.56 3.90 5.22
C LEU A 87 4.34 3.54 4.35
N GLY A 88 4.53 2.68 3.36
CA GLY A 88 3.44 2.19 2.53
C GLY A 88 2.38 1.40 3.31
N ASP A 89 2.80 0.61 4.28
CA ASP A 89 1.89 -0.10 5.17
C ASP A 89 1.26 0.84 6.21
N PHE A 90 2.07 1.71 6.78
CA PHE A 90 1.65 2.70 7.76
C PHE A 90 0.53 3.60 7.25
N ARG A 91 0.56 4.02 5.99
CA ARG A 91 -0.51 4.85 5.40
C ARG A 91 -1.88 4.17 5.43
N VAL A 92 -1.93 2.83 5.28
CA VAL A 92 -3.17 2.06 5.37
C VAL A 92 -3.71 2.10 6.79
N PHE A 93 -2.88 1.73 7.76
CA PHE A 93 -3.29 1.66 9.16
C PHE A 93 -3.60 3.04 9.73
N LEU A 94 -2.87 4.09 9.34
CA LEU A 94 -3.16 5.46 9.75
C LEU A 94 -4.53 5.95 9.27
N LEU A 95 -4.88 5.66 8.00
CA LEU A 95 -6.20 5.99 7.47
C LEU A 95 -7.31 5.26 8.25
N VAL A 96 -7.13 3.96 8.52
CA VAL A 96 -8.11 3.14 9.24
C VAL A 96 -8.22 3.59 10.70
N ALA A 97 -7.12 3.75 11.41
CA ALA A 97 -7.10 4.13 12.82
C ALA A 97 -7.76 5.49 13.06
N PHE A 98 -7.41 6.48 12.23
CA PHE A 98 -7.99 7.82 12.35
C PHE A 98 -9.48 7.84 12.01
N LEU A 99 -9.89 7.28 10.87
CA LEU A 99 -11.29 7.35 10.44
C LEU A 99 -12.25 6.46 11.22
N ARG A 100 -11.73 5.46 11.94
CA ARG A 100 -12.52 4.63 12.85
C ARG A 100 -12.97 5.41 14.08
N ALA A 101 -12.14 6.33 14.58
CA ALA A 101 -12.39 7.11 15.80
C ALA A 101 -11.78 8.52 15.69
N PRO A 102 -12.30 9.37 14.79
CA PRO A 102 -11.70 10.69 14.51
C PRO A 102 -11.74 11.63 15.70
N GLU A 103 -12.65 11.41 16.63
CA GLU A 103 -12.77 12.17 17.89
C GLU A 103 -11.55 12.00 18.82
N ARG A 104 -10.81 10.90 18.72
CA ARG A 104 -9.59 10.66 19.52
C ARG A 104 -8.40 11.50 19.05
N GLY A 105 -8.49 12.06 17.82
CA GLY A 105 -7.43 12.86 17.23
C GLY A 105 -6.29 12.04 16.59
N ILE A 106 -5.28 12.76 16.10
CA ILE A 106 -4.20 12.16 15.30
C ILE A 106 -3.18 11.37 16.12
N ARG A 107 -2.86 11.80 17.34
CA ARG A 107 -1.79 11.18 18.14
C ARG A 107 -2.05 9.71 18.47
N PRO A 108 -3.23 9.32 19.02
CA PRO A 108 -3.56 7.91 19.21
C PRO A 108 -3.60 7.10 17.90
N ALA A 109 -4.07 7.71 16.80
CA ALA A 109 -4.10 7.08 15.50
C ALA A 109 -2.69 6.76 14.95
N LEU A 110 -1.71 7.65 15.17
CA LEU A 110 -0.31 7.41 14.82
C LEU A 110 0.27 6.22 15.59
N GLY A 111 0.04 6.16 16.91
CA GLY A 111 0.51 5.04 17.74
C GLY A 111 -0.12 3.70 17.35
N GLU A 112 -1.43 3.69 17.11
CA GLU A 112 -2.16 2.50 16.66
C GLU A 112 -1.66 2.06 15.26
N ALA A 113 -1.49 2.98 14.33
CA ALA A 113 -0.98 2.70 13.00
C ALA A 113 0.43 2.11 13.04
N ALA A 114 1.34 2.69 13.84
CA ALA A 114 2.69 2.17 14.01
C ALA A 114 2.68 0.74 14.59
N ALA A 115 1.84 0.46 15.58
CA ALA A 115 1.72 -0.87 16.16
C ALA A 115 1.27 -1.91 15.12
N TRP A 116 0.23 -1.59 14.32
CA TRP A 116 -0.24 -2.49 13.26
C TRP A 116 0.79 -2.67 12.15
N THR A 117 1.52 -1.62 11.78
CA THR A 117 2.58 -1.68 10.76
C THR A 117 3.67 -2.66 11.15
N LEU A 118 4.03 -2.75 12.42
CA LEU A 118 5.09 -3.66 12.89
C LEU A 118 4.66 -5.12 12.96
N VAL A 119 3.38 -5.44 12.98
CA VAL A 119 2.89 -6.84 13.04
C VAL A 119 3.42 -7.65 11.86
N VAL A 120 3.28 -7.13 10.65
CA VAL A 120 3.61 -7.89 9.42
C VAL A 120 5.11 -8.20 9.31
N PRO A 121 6.04 -7.21 9.41
CA PRO A 121 7.47 -7.50 9.34
C PRO A 121 7.95 -8.41 10.48
N VAL A 122 7.39 -8.30 11.69
CA VAL A 122 7.74 -9.19 12.81
C VAL A 122 7.32 -10.63 12.52
N VAL A 123 6.11 -10.86 12.02
CA VAL A 123 5.63 -12.19 11.63
C VAL A 123 6.46 -12.75 10.47
N ALA A 124 6.72 -11.95 9.44
CA ALA A 124 7.50 -12.37 8.28
C ALA A 124 8.94 -12.73 8.67
N TRP A 125 9.56 -11.90 9.53
CA TRP A 125 10.90 -12.17 10.06
C TRP A 125 10.93 -13.48 10.88
N ALA A 126 10.01 -13.67 11.81
CA ALA A 126 9.94 -14.86 12.65
C ALA A 126 9.70 -16.14 11.81
N ALA A 127 8.80 -16.09 10.83
CA ALA A 127 8.57 -17.21 9.94
C ALA A 127 9.81 -17.55 9.08
N THR A 128 10.48 -16.52 8.54
CA THR A 128 11.71 -16.71 7.75
C THR A 128 12.84 -17.26 8.60
N ALA A 129 13.01 -16.78 9.83
CA ALA A 129 14.02 -17.31 10.77
C ALA A 129 13.76 -18.78 11.12
N ALA A 130 12.49 -19.17 11.29
CA ALA A 130 12.12 -20.57 11.50
C ALA A 130 12.44 -21.46 10.27
N LEU A 131 12.24 -20.95 9.05
CA LEU A 131 12.56 -21.65 7.82
C LEU A 131 14.09 -21.80 7.61
N GLN A 132 14.89 -20.82 8.03
CA GLN A 132 16.35 -20.89 7.97
C GLN A 132 16.93 -22.02 8.83
N GLY A 133 16.21 -22.45 9.87
CA GLY A 133 16.58 -23.64 10.66
C GLY A 133 16.45 -24.96 9.89
N THR A 134 15.64 -24.99 8.82
CA THR A 134 15.38 -26.18 8.00
C THR A 134 15.96 -26.11 6.60
N TRP A 135 16.11 -24.93 6.03
CA TRP A 135 16.63 -24.69 4.69
C TRP A 135 17.97 -23.97 4.72
N ARG A 136 18.97 -24.47 3.98
CA ARG A 136 20.28 -23.83 3.89
C ARG A 136 20.25 -22.42 3.30
N VAL A 137 19.34 -22.18 2.36
CA VAL A 137 19.13 -20.87 1.72
C VAL A 137 17.62 -20.69 1.53
N VAL A 138 17.09 -19.64 2.12
CA VAL A 138 15.68 -19.23 1.91
C VAL A 138 15.65 -18.20 0.78
N PRO A 139 14.94 -18.45 -0.33
CA PRO A 139 14.79 -17.47 -1.40
C PRO A 139 14.15 -16.18 -0.90
N SER A 140 14.60 -15.02 -1.37
CA SER A 140 14.03 -13.72 -0.98
C SER A 140 12.52 -13.61 -1.27
N ALA A 141 12.05 -14.21 -2.35
CA ALA A 141 10.62 -14.28 -2.69
C ALA A 141 9.80 -15.01 -1.61
N THR A 142 10.40 -15.90 -0.81
CA THR A 142 9.71 -16.56 0.33
C THR A 142 9.39 -15.55 1.43
N LEU A 143 10.32 -14.63 1.74
CA LEU A 143 10.08 -13.56 2.70
C LEU A 143 8.90 -12.68 2.27
N TRP A 144 8.89 -12.28 1.00
CA TRP A 144 7.82 -11.47 0.44
C TRP A 144 6.48 -12.21 0.41
N LEU A 145 6.46 -13.49 0.00
CA LEU A 145 5.25 -14.31 0.04
C LEU A 145 4.65 -14.38 1.45
N VAL A 146 5.49 -14.58 2.48
CA VAL A 146 5.01 -14.60 3.89
C VAL A 146 4.49 -13.23 4.30
N TYR A 147 5.22 -12.16 3.95
CA TYR A 147 4.84 -10.79 4.24
C TYR A 147 3.46 -10.45 3.65
N GLU A 148 3.30 -10.69 2.35
CA GLU A 148 2.11 -10.37 1.57
C GLU A 148 0.89 -11.20 2.03
N THR A 149 1.11 -12.49 2.32
CA THR A 149 0.08 -13.37 2.87
C THR A 149 -0.36 -12.90 4.26
N THR A 150 0.60 -12.56 5.13
CA THR A 150 0.32 -12.04 6.48
C THR A 150 -0.48 -10.74 6.41
N PHE A 151 -0.09 -9.82 5.53
CA PHE A 151 -0.83 -8.57 5.35
C PHE A 151 -2.24 -8.80 4.82
N THR A 152 -2.41 -9.72 3.87
CA THR A 152 -3.73 -10.11 3.35
C THR A 152 -4.65 -10.60 4.47
N ILE A 153 -4.15 -11.53 5.29
CA ILE A 153 -4.90 -12.08 6.44
C ILE A 153 -5.23 -10.98 7.45
N LEU A 154 -4.26 -10.13 7.77
CA LEU A 154 -4.44 -9.00 8.70
C LEU A 154 -5.51 -8.03 8.18
N ALA A 155 -5.44 -7.61 6.92
CA ALA A 155 -6.42 -6.71 6.32
C ALA A 155 -7.84 -7.30 6.32
N LEU A 156 -8.00 -8.58 6.01
CA LEU A 156 -9.29 -9.29 6.08
C LEU A 156 -9.79 -9.41 7.52
N GLY A 157 -8.91 -9.70 8.47
CA GLY A 157 -9.23 -9.74 9.91
C GLY A 157 -9.70 -8.38 10.40
N LEU A 158 -8.95 -7.30 10.14
CA LEU A 158 -9.34 -5.95 10.53
C LEU A 158 -10.67 -5.53 9.88
N ARG A 159 -10.89 -5.89 8.61
CA ARG A 159 -12.15 -5.66 7.92
C ARG A 159 -13.33 -6.35 8.61
N ARG A 160 -13.13 -7.54 9.14
CA ARG A 160 -14.17 -8.34 9.79
C ARG A 160 -14.46 -7.90 11.22
N TRP A 161 -13.41 -7.64 12.01
CA TRP A 161 -13.54 -7.46 13.45
C TRP A 161 -13.41 -6.01 13.91
N LEU A 162 -12.55 -5.22 13.28
CA LEU A 162 -12.27 -3.86 13.72
C LEU A 162 -13.27 -2.83 13.16
N VAL A 163 -13.70 -3.02 11.92
CA VAL A 163 -14.58 -2.07 11.21
C VAL A 163 -15.84 -2.71 10.60
N PRO A 164 -16.56 -3.59 11.33
CA PRO A 164 -17.67 -4.37 10.77
C PRO A 164 -18.80 -3.49 10.19
N ALA A 165 -19.11 -2.38 10.83
CA ALA A 165 -20.18 -1.45 10.45
C ALA A 165 -19.70 -0.34 9.49
N HIS A 166 -18.40 -0.12 9.32
CA HIS A 166 -17.87 1.02 8.56
C HIS A 166 -17.67 0.69 7.09
N ARG A 167 -18.70 0.89 6.28
CA ARG A 167 -18.72 0.49 4.85
C ARG A 167 -17.52 1.00 4.03
N TYR A 168 -17.07 2.24 4.27
CA TYR A 168 -15.93 2.81 3.55
C TYR A 168 -14.63 2.08 3.95
N LEU A 169 -14.32 1.96 5.25
CA LEU A 169 -13.10 1.30 5.71
C LEU A 169 -13.07 -0.19 5.32
N ARG A 170 -14.21 -0.84 5.29
CA ARG A 170 -14.31 -2.21 4.75
C ARG A 170 -13.93 -2.31 3.28
N ALA A 171 -14.31 -1.31 2.46
CA ALA A 171 -13.91 -1.26 1.04
C ALA A 171 -12.41 -0.97 0.91
N VAL A 172 -11.88 -0.05 1.71
CA VAL A 172 -10.44 0.25 1.82
C VAL A 172 -9.63 -1.01 2.14
N LEU A 173 -9.98 -1.72 3.21
CA LEU A 173 -9.28 -2.94 3.61
C LEU A 173 -9.46 -4.09 2.61
N ALA A 174 -10.61 -4.18 1.92
CA ALA A 174 -10.79 -5.15 0.84
C ALA A 174 -9.85 -4.85 -0.35
N TYR A 175 -9.72 -3.59 -0.74
CA TYR A 175 -8.80 -3.18 -1.80
C TYR A 175 -7.35 -3.53 -1.44
N VAL A 176 -6.94 -3.24 -0.21
CA VAL A 176 -5.62 -3.58 0.31
C VAL A 176 -5.38 -5.10 0.30
N ALA A 177 -6.32 -5.88 0.82
CA ALA A 177 -6.23 -7.34 0.80
C ALA A 177 -6.12 -7.88 -0.63
N THR A 178 -6.77 -7.24 -1.62
CA THR A 178 -6.71 -7.67 -3.02
C THR A 178 -5.32 -7.52 -3.59
N TYR A 179 -4.66 -6.37 -3.47
CA TYR A 179 -3.33 -6.22 -4.07
C TYR A 179 -2.26 -7.03 -3.33
N TYR A 180 -2.34 -7.19 -2.00
CA TYR A 180 -1.44 -8.08 -1.28
C TYR A 180 -1.63 -9.56 -1.65
N ALA A 181 -2.88 -10.01 -1.82
CA ALA A 181 -3.16 -11.37 -2.29
C ALA A 181 -2.65 -11.62 -3.72
N LEU A 182 -2.72 -10.61 -4.60
CA LEU A 182 -2.16 -10.69 -5.95
C LEU A 182 -0.63 -10.76 -5.95
N TRP A 183 0.05 -10.00 -5.07
CA TRP A 183 1.49 -10.12 -4.87
C TRP A 183 1.86 -11.50 -4.35
N ALA A 184 1.19 -12.00 -3.30
CA ALA A 184 1.43 -13.34 -2.77
C ALA A 184 1.23 -14.43 -3.84
N ALA A 185 0.20 -14.33 -4.67
CA ALA A 185 0.00 -15.24 -5.80
C ALA A 185 1.13 -15.15 -6.83
N ALA A 186 1.60 -13.94 -7.14
CA ALA A 186 2.71 -13.73 -8.06
C ALA A 186 4.01 -14.35 -7.52
N ASP A 187 4.32 -14.14 -6.24
CA ASP A 187 5.52 -14.70 -5.61
C ASP A 187 5.45 -16.22 -5.47
N ALA A 188 4.28 -16.80 -5.23
CA ALA A 188 4.09 -18.24 -5.29
C ALA A 188 4.40 -18.80 -6.69
N LEU A 189 3.96 -18.13 -7.77
CA LEU A 189 4.29 -18.52 -9.14
C LEU A 189 5.80 -18.38 -9.43
N ILE A 190 6.44 -17.30 -8.97
CA ILE A 190 7.89 -17.10 -9.12
C ILE A 190 8.67 -18.19 -8.39
N LEU A 191 8.27 -18.56 -7.17
CA LEU A 191 8.88 -19.66 -6.40
C LEU A 191 8.67 -20.99 -7.07
N ALA A 192 7.55 -21.21 -7.78
CA ALA A 192 7.33 -22.38 -8.61
C ALA A 192 8.14 -22.38 -9.93
N GLY A 193 8.94 -21.34 -10.18
CA GLY A 193 9.78 -21.21 -11.38
C GLY A 193 9.00 -20.70 -12.62
N LEU A 194 7.80 -20.18 -12.45
CA LEU A 194 6.93 -19.72 -13.54
C LEU A 194 7.18 -18.21 -13.81
N ASP A 195 7.70 -17.89 -15.00
CA ASP A 195 8.01 -16.52 -15.42
C ASP A 195 6.77 -15.60 -15.45
N VAL A 196 5.56 -16.15 -15.65
CA VAL A 196 4.30 -15.41 -15.62
C VAL A 196 4.03 -14.74 -14.27
N GLY A 197 4.65 -15.21 -13.19
CA GLY A 197 4.59 -14.55 -11.87
C GLY A 197 5.08 -13.10 -11.92
N TRP A 198 6.10 -12.80 -12.72
CA TRP A 198 6.59 -11.43 -12.93
C TRP A 198 5.57 -10.55 -13.67
N ALA A 199 4.85 -11.12 -14.65
CA ALA A 199 3.74 -10.40 -15.29
C ALA A 199 2.62 -10.09 -14.30
N LEU A 200 2.25 -11.07 -13.46
CA LEU A 200 1.22 -10.86 -12.45
C LEU A 200 1.60 -9.77 -11.44
N ARG A 201 2.88 -9.64 -11.04
CA ARG A 201 3.34 -8.57 -10.13
C ARG A 201 3.10 -7.16 -10.64
N LEU A 202 3.00 -6.96 -11.95
CA LEU A 202 2.69 -5.63 -12.52
C LEU A 202 1.33 -5.12 -12.08
N VAL A 203 0.35 -6.02 -11.90
CA VAL A 203 -1.02 -5.63 -11.50
C VAL A 203 -1.06 -5.06 -10.07
N PRO A 204 -0.61 -5.79 -9.03
CA PRO A 204 -0.60 -5.25 -7.67
C PRO A 204 0.33 -4.04 -7.51
N ASN A 205 1.44 -3.94 -8.28
CA ASN A 205 2.27 -2.73 -8.30
C ASN A 205 1.44 -1.52 -8.72
N GLN A 206 0.66 -1.60 -9.80
CA GLN A 206 -0.19 -0.50 -10.24
C GLN A 206 -1.30 -0.20 -9.23
N LEU A 207 -1.91 -1.22 -8.64
CA LEU A 207 -2.93 -1.03 -7.60
C LEU A 207 -2.36 -0.30 -6.39
N TYR A 208 -1.15 -0.64 -5.94
CA TYR A 208 -0.48 -0.06 -4.79
C TYR A 208 0.06 1.35 -5.05
N TYR A 209 0.84 1.54 -6.12
CA TYR A 209 1.48 2.82 -6.44
C TYR A 209 0.51 3.79 -7.13
N GLY A 210 -0.18 3.33 -8.17
CA GLY A 210 -1.00 4.19 -9.01
C GLY A 210 -2.37 4.51 -8.41
N PHE A 211 -3.06 3.51 -7.90
CA PHE A 211 -4.50 3.64 -7.66
C PHE A 211 -4.93 3.63 -6.19
N TRP A 212 -4.09 3.21 -5.24
CA TRP A 212 -4.47 3.10 -3.84
C TRP A 212 -4.89 4.44 -3.23
N VAL A 213 -4.01 5.46 -3.28
CA VAL A 213 -4.31 6.78 -2.69
C VAL A 213 -5.48 7.46 -3.42
N PRO A 214 -5.55 7.49 -4.76
CA PRO A 214 -6.73 7.95 -5.49
C PRO A 214 -8.02 7.24 -5.08
N PHE A 215 -8.01 5.90 -5.00
CA PHE A 215 -9.18 5.12 -4.58
C PHE A 215 -9.66 5.50 -3.19
N ALA A 216 -8.75 5.60 -2.22
CA ALA A 216 -9.08 5.97 -0.85
C ALA A 216 -9.63 7.40 -0.78
N TYR A 217 -9.00 8.35 -1.44
CA TYR A 217 -9.44 9.75 -1.47
C TYR A 217 -10.81 9.92 -2.13
N VAL A 218 -10.95 9.47 -3.37
CA VAL A 218 -12.20 9.60 -4.13
C VAL A 218 -13.33 8.83 -3.44
N GLY A 219 -13.08 7.63 -2.96
CA GLY A 219 -14.05 6.82 -2.23
C GLY A 219 -14.57 7.49 -0.95
N PHE A 220 -13.74 8.24 -0.24
CA PHE A 220 -14.13 8.99 0.94
C PHE A 220 -15.05 10.17 0.58
N PHE A 221 -14.66 11.00 -0.39
CA PHE A 221 -15.40 12.21 -0.73
C PHE A 221 -16.67 11.91 -1.54
N SER A 222 -16.69 10.93 -2.43
CA SER A 222 -17.89 10.55 -3.20
C SER A 222 -19.03 10.09 -2.31
N ARG A 223 -18.76 9.36 -1.25
CA ARG A 223 -19.79 8.89 -0.30
C ARG A 223 -20.38 10.01 0.56
N ARG A 224 -19.59 11.02 0.89
CA ARG A 224 -20.09 12.21 1.62
C ARG A 224 -21.04 13.03 0.79
N TYR A 225 -20.78 13.19 -0.51
CA TYR A 225 -21.70 13.90 -1.41
C TYR A 225 -23.03 13.16 -1.59
N ALA A 226 -23.02 11.82 -1.56
CA ALA A 226 -24.26 11.05 -1.64
C ALA A 226 -25.14 11.19 -0.38
N SER A 227 -24.53 11.21 0.82
CA SER A 227 -25.29 11.35 2.08
C SER A 227 -25.90 12.74 2.29
N THR A 228 -25.27 13.81 1.81
CA THR A 228 -25.80 15.17 1.89
C THR A 228 -26.97 15.41 0.93
N ARG A 229 -27.02 14.73 -0.22
CA ARG A 229 -28.16 14.81 -1.15
C ARG A 229 -29.43 14.17 -0.62
N THR A 230 -29.31 13.05 0.11
CA THR A 230 -30.48 12.36 0.69
C THR A 230 -31.14 13.15 1.83
N SER A 231 -30.38 13.91 2.61
CA SER A 231 -30.93 14.71 3.72
C SER A 231 -31.68 15.95 3.23
N THR A 232 -31.33 16.55 2.09
CA THR A 232 -32.01 17.71 1.51
C THR A 232 -33.34 17.36 0.80
N HIS A 233 -33.53 16.11 0.41
CA HIS A 233 -34.80 15.65 -0.18
C HIS A 233 -35.80 15.13 0.86
N ALA A 234 -35.38 14.81 2.07
CA ALA A 234 -36.25 14.38 3.17
C ALA A 234 -36.87 15.54 3.98
N SER A 235 -36.41 16.78 3.72
CA SER A 235 -36.88 18.01 4.41
C SER A 235 -37.76 18.90 3.50
N ARG A 236 -38.24 18.39 2.39
CA ARG A 236 -39.28 19.00 1.52
C ARG A 236 -40.46 18.08 1.42
#